data_5c38807c70989c5b3408f2b0f5a75820
#
_entry.id   5c38807c70989c5b3408f2b0f5a75820
#
_cell.length_a   1.000
_cell.length_b   1.000
_cell.length_c   1.000
_cell.angle_alpha   90.00
_cell.angle_beta   90.00
_cell.angle_gamma   90.00
#
_symmetry.space_group_name_H-M   'P 1'
#
loop_
_entity.id
_entity.type
_entity.pdbx_description
1 polymer ?
#
loop_
_entity_poly.entity_id
_entity_poly.type
_entity_poly.pdbx_seq_one_letter_code
_entity_poly.pdbx_strand_id
1 'polypeptide(L)'
;HGMSEARKLLLQGAFAALFIAYLASPWTPLPAREATTLYVPFVKQALTSSLWIYLPSVFCFVVLVGNAVNITDGLDGLAIVPSAFAVSTLGAFAWIMGNAIWSKYLFFPLLPGVGELVVVCAAFAGAAIGFLWFNAYPAQVFMGDAGSLAIGGFLAAVSVLVKQEALFLILGGLFIVEAATSQVQDKIGIKWLGRRLFYRAPLHHQLQHTGLAETKVVIRLWIVSLILALASIATVKLR
;
A
#
# COMPACT_ATOMS: atom_id res chain seq x y z
N HIS A 1 25.89 -0.62 -9.66
CA HIS A 1 25.53 -1.71 -8.73
C HIS A 1 24.47 -1.20 -7.77
N GLY A 2 23.25 -1.78 -7.81
CA GLY A 2 22.17 -1.45 -6.89
C GLY A 2 22.46 -1.89 -5.45
N MET A 3 21.63 -1.45 -4.50
CA MET A 3 21.74 -1.89 -3.10
C MET A 3 21.45 -3.38 -2.95
N SER A 4 22.18 -4.05 -2.04
CA SER A 4 21.90 -5.46 -1.71
C SER A 4 20.55 -5.59 -0.99
N GLU A 5 19.89 -6.75 -1.13
CA GLU A 5 18.60 -7.06 -0.48
C GLU A 5 18.65 -6.80 1.05
N ALA A 6 19.76 -7.20 1.71
CA ALA A 6 19.93 -6.96 3.13
C ALA A 6 19.96 -5.46 3.50
N ARG A 7 20.60 -4.62 2.67
CA ARG A 7 20.62 -3.17 2.90
C ARG A 7 19.24 -2.55 2.68
N LYS A 8 18.49 -3.00 1.68
CA LYS A 8 17.11 -2.55 1.45
C LYS A 8 16.22 -2.87 2.65
N LEU A 9 16.28 -4.11 3.15
CA LEU A 9 15.51 -4.53 4.33
C LEU A 9 15.92 -3.76 5.59
N LEU A 10 17.20 -3.49 5.77
CA LEU A 10 17.69 -2.72 6.92
C LEU A 10 17.14 -1.28 6.89
N LEU A 11 17.19 -0.60 5.74
CA LEU A 11 16.66 0.76 5.59
C LEU A 11 15.14 0.81 5.78
N GLN A 12 14.40 -0.14 5.24
CA GLN A 12 12.96 -0.27 5.47
C GLN A 12 12.64 -0.52 6.95
N GLY A 13 13.39 -1.41 7.59
CA GLY A 13 13.26 -1.69 9.03
C GLY A 13 13.55 -0.46 9.88
N ALA A 14 14.60 0.31 9.54
CA ALA A 14 14.93 1.57 10.20
C ALA A 14 13.80 2.58 10.04
N PHE A 15 13.26 2.76 8.83
CA PHE A 15 12.10 3.64 8.60
C PHE A 15 10.89 3.18 9.41
N ALA A 16 10.55 1.89 9.38
CA ALA A 16 9.44 1.34 10.14
C ALA A 16 9.60 1.56 11.65
N ALA A 17 10.81 1.36 12.19
CA ALA A 17 11.11 1.59 13.60
C ALA A 17 10.99 3.08 13.99
N LEU A 18 11.49 3.99 13.15
CA LEU A 18 11.34 5.44 13.37
C LEU A 18 9.88 5.86 13.29
N PHE A 19 9.12 5.33 12.35
CA PHE A 19 7.70 5.61 12.21
C PHE A 19 6.90 5.10 13.44
N ILE A 20 7.20 3.91 13.94
CA ILE A 20 6.62 3.38 15.17
C ILE A 20 6.98 4.24 16.39
N ALA A 21 8.25 4.68 16.50
CA ALA A 21 8.67 5.58 17.54
C ALA A 21 7.90 6.92 17.49
N TYR A 22 7.65 7.44 16.28
CA TYR A 22 6.80 8.60 16.07
C TYR A 22 5.36 8.36 16.52
N LEU A 23 4.75 7.22 16.16
CA LEU A 23 3.39 6.87 16.58
C LEU A 23 3.25 6.73 18.10
N ALA A 24 4.29 6.28 18.77
CA ALA A 24 4.34 6.16 20.23
C ALA A 24 4.71 7.47 20.94
N SER A 25 5.10 8.52 20.21
CA SER A 25 5.54 9.79 20.75
C SER A 25 4.35 10.73 21.04
N PRO A 26 4.52 11.76 21.90
CA PRO A 26 3.52 12.81 22.09
C PRO A 26 3.25 13.68 20.85
N TRP A 27 4.06 13.54 19.80
CA TRP A 27 3.98 14.33 18.56
C TRP A 27 3.03 13.71 17.53
N THR A 28 2.53 12.48 17.80
CA THR A 28 1.55 11.86 16.91
C THR A 28 0.23 12.65 16.92
N PRO A 29 -0.40 12.89 15.76
CA PRO A 29 -1.72 13.51 15.69
C PRO A 29 -2.83 12.57 16.16
N LEU A 30 -2.53 11.27 16.34
CA LEU A 30 -3.53 10.28 16.73
C LEU A 30 -3.84 10.37 18.23
N PRO A 31 -5.12 10.33 18.64
CA PRO A 31 -5.49 10.16 20.03
C PRO A 31 -4.83 8.92 20.63
N ALA A 32 -4.38 8.97 21.88
CA ALA A 32 -3.61 7.89 22.52
C ALA A 32 -4.27 6.51 22.41
N ARG A 33 -5.60 6.45 22.54
CA ARG A 33 -6.36 5.21 22.34
C ARG A 33 -6.26 4.69 20.90
N GLU A 34 -6.38 5.59 19.93
CA GLU A 34 -6.41 5.23 18.50
C GLU A 34 -5.01 4.89 17.98
N ALA A 35 -3.96 5.44 18.58
CA ALA A 35 -2.58 5.20 18.16
C ALA A 35 -2.20 3.72 18.16
N THR A 36 -2.82 2.89 19.02
CA THR A 36 -2.52 1.45 19.16
C THR A 36 -3.69 0.55 18.77
N THR A 37 -4.73 1.10 18.18
CA THR A 37 -5.95 0.36 17.83
C THR A 37 -5.91 -0.10 16.38
N LEU A 38 -6.19 -1.38 16.15
CA LEU A 38 -6.34 -1.97 14.82
C LEU A 38 -7.82 -2.18 14.49
N TYR A 39 -8.24 -1.62 13.38
CA TYR A 39 -9.59 -1.80 12.83
C TYR A 39 -9.56 -2.75 11.64
N VAL A 40 -10.63 -3.53 11.49
CA VAL A 40 -10.83 -4.43 10.35
C VAL A 40 -12.06 -3.97 9.57
N PRO A 41 -12.03 -3.99 8.23
CA PRO A 41 -13.20 -3.70 7.41
C PRO A 41 -14.42 -4.52 7.85
N PHE A 42 -15.61 -3.96 7.71
CA PHE A 42 -16.89 -4.58 8.04
C PHE A 42 -17.16 -4.81 9.55
N VAL A 43 -16.20 -4.51 10.42
CA VAL A 43 -16.35 -4.66 11.88
C VAL A 43 -16.30 -3.28 12.53
N LYS A 44 -17.36 -2.95 13.30
CA LYS A 44 -17.44 -1.65 14.00
C LYS A 44 -16.48 -1.55 15.18
N GLN A 45 -16.19 -2.67 15.83
CA GLN A 45 -15.32 -2.73 16.99
C GLN A 45 -13.86 -2.91 16.56
N ALA A 46 -12.96 -2.38 17.37
CA ALA A 46 -11.53 -2.63 17.20
C ALA A 46 -11.20 -4.11 17.39
N LEU A 47 -10.36 -4.66 16.52
CA LEU A 47 -9.86 -6.03 16.64
C LEU A 47 -8.97 -6.17 17.87
N THR A 48 -8.09 -5.21 18.09
CA THR A 48 -7.19 -5.14 19.23
C THR A 48 -6.77 -3.71 19.51
N SER A 49 -6.47 -3.42 20.77
CA SER A 49 -5.82 -2.18 21.21
C SER A 49 -4.52 -2.45 21.96
N SER A 50 -3.99 -3.68 21.84
CA SER A 50 -2.75 -4.07 22.50
C SER A 50 -1.54 -3.50 21.76
N LEU A 51 -0.74 -2.70 22.46
CA LEU A 51 0.53 -2.15 21.97
C LEU A 51 1.48 -3.24 21.46
N TRP A 52 1.56 -4.36 22.19
CA TRP A 52 2.45 -5.48 21.90
C TRP A 52 2.08 -6.24 20.62
N ILE A 53 0.83 -6.16 20.19
CA ILE A 53 0.37 -6.75 18.93
C ILE A 53 0.44 -5.71 17.82
N TYR A 54 0.00 -4.48 18.11
CA TYR A 54 -0.12 -3.43 17.11
C TYR A 54 1.23 -2.97 16.54
N LEU A 55 2.23 -2.67 17.39
CA LEU A 55 3.51 -2.17 16.89
C LEU A 55 4.27 -3.17 15.99
N PRO A 56 4.37 -4.46 16.34
CA PRO A 56 4.94 -5.44 15.41
C PRO A 56 4.14 -5.59 14.12
N SER A 57 2.80 -5.50 14.18
CA SER A 57 1.97 -5.58 12.98
C SER A 57 2.19 -4.40 12.05
N VAL A 58 2.32 -3.17 12.58
CA VAL A 58 2.67 -1.98 11.80
C VAL A 58 4.07 -2.11 11.19
N PHE A 59 5.05 -2.61 11.96
CA PHE A 59 6.40 -2.85 11.43
C PHE A 59 6.37 -3.79 10.22
N CYS A 60 5.73 -4.95 10.38
CA CYS A 60 5.58 -5.91 9.28
C CYS A 60 4.81 -5.30 8.11
N PHE A 61 3.74 -4.56 8.37
CA PHE A 61 2.92 -3.93 7.35
C PHE A 61 3.72 -2.95 6.50
N VAL A 62 4.49 -2.04 7.12
CA VAL A 62 5.34 -1.06 6.41
C VAL A 62 6.36 -1.76 5.51
N VAL A 63 7.05 -2.77 6.04
CA VAL A 63 8.07 -3.53 5.28
C VAL A 63 7.42 -4.31 4.14
N LEU A 64 6.28 -4.98 4.40
CA LEU A 64 5.60 -5.78 3.39
C LEU A 64 5.04 -4.92 2.26
N VAL A 65 4.38 -3.79 2.58
CA VAL A 65 3.83 -2.88 1.56
C VAL A 65 4.95 -2.24 0.74
N GLY A 66 6.05 -1.81 1.38
CA GLY A 66 7.22 -1.30 0.68
C GLY A 66 7.74 -2.27 -0.38
N ASN A 67 7.95 -3.52 0.01
CA ASN A 67 8.41 -4.55 -0.92
C ASN A 67 7.36 -4.94 -1.97
N ALA A 68 6.07 -4.94 -1.61
CA ALA A 68 5.00 -5.28 -2.54
C ALA A 68 4.89 -4.28 -3.69
N VAL A 69 4.99 -2.98 -3.38
CA VAL A 69 5.03 -1.92 -4.41
C VAL A 69 6.30 -2.04 -5.27
N ASN A 70 7.46 -2.31 -4.65
CA ASN A 70 8.71 -2.49 -5.39
C ASN A 70 8.66 -3.70 -6.35
N ILE A 71 8.08 -4.83 -5.94
CA ILE A 71 7.91 -6.00 -6.80
C ILE A 71 6.94 -5.72 -7.96
N THR A 72 5.95 -4.85 -7.75
CA THR A 72 4.98 -4.47 -8.77
C THR A 72 5.56 -3.54 -9.83
N ASP A 73 6.65 -2.83 -9.51
CA ASP A 73 7.33 -1.88 -10.43
C ASP A 73 8.19 -2.62 -11.49
N GLY A 74 7.58 -3.58 -12.19
CA GLY A 74 8.25 -4.42 -13.20
C GLY A 74 7.88 -4.09 -14.65
N LEU A 75 6.87 -3.25 -14.90
CA LEU A 75 6.44 -2.80 -16.22
C LEU A 75 6.16 -1.29 -16.21
N ASP A 76 6.32 -0.66 -17.38
CA ASP A 76 6.12 0.78 -17.57
C ASP A 76 4.72 1.23 -17.10
N GLY A 77 4.68 2.15 -16.14
CA GLY A 77 3.45 2.70 -15.56
C GLY A 77 2.69 1.77 -14.61
N LEU A 78 3.13 0.52 -14.41
CA LEU A 78 2.36 -0.46 -13.65
C LEU A 78 2.19 -0.09 -12.18
N ALA A 79 3.23 0.37 -11.48
CA ALA A 79 3.17 0.65 -10.05
C ALA A 79 2.55 2.01 -9.74
N ILE A 80 2.79 3.03 -10.57
CA ILE A 80 2.42 4.41 -10.24
C ILE A 80 0.90 4.66 -10.26
N VAL A 81 0.17 4.05 -11.22
CA VAL A 81 -1.29 4.26 -11.34
C VAL A 81 -2.05 3.59 -10.20
N PRO A 82 -1.82 2.32 -9.83
CA PRO A 82 -2.38 1.73 -8.62
C PRO A 82 -2.04 2.51 -7.35
N SER A 83 -0.82 3.08 -7.27
CA SER A 83 -0.43 3.94 -6.14
C SER A 83 -1.24 5.23 -6.09
N ALA A 84 -1.52 5.84 -7.24
CA ALA A 84 -2.39 7.02 -7.32
C ALA A 84 -3.83 6.70 -6.89
N PHE A 85 -4.38 5.56 -7.28
CA PHE A 85 -5.71 5.12 -6.83
C PHE A 85 -5.73 4.86 -5.33
N ALA A 86 -4.71 4.18 -4.82
CA ALA A 86 -4.60 3.87 -3.39
C ALA A 86 -4.51 5.15 -2.56
N VAL A 87 -3.63 6.08 -2.91
CA VAL A 87 -3.47 7.33 -2.16
C VAL A 87 -4.71 8.21 -2.22
N SER A 88 -5.40 8.27 -3.37
CA SER A 88 -6.64 9.04 -3.52
C SER A 88 -7.75 8.47 -2.62
N THR A 89 -7.84 7.14 -2.54
CA THR A 89 -8.77 6.45 -1.64
C THR A 89 -8.43 6.71 -0.17
N LEU A 90 -7.15 6.61 0.21
CA LEU A 90 -6.71 6.92 1.58
C LEU A 90 -6.95 8.40 1.93
N GLY A 91 -6.77 9.31 0.99
CA GLY A 91 -7.13 10.73 1.14
C GLY A 91 -8.61 10.94 1.43
N ALA A 92 -9.50 10.20 0.75
CA ALA A 92 -10.93 10.23 1.06
C ALA A 92 -11.23 9.74 2.49
N PHE A 93 -10.58 8.67 2.95
CA PHE A 93 -10.69 8.21 4.35
C PHE A 93 -10.13 9.24 5.33
N ALA A 94 -9.00 9.87 5.01
CA ALA A 94 -8.41 10.93 5.84
C ALA A 94 -9.41 12.09 6.03
N TRP A 95 -10.07 12.51 4.95
CA TRP A 95 -11.09 13.56 5.00
C TRP A 95 -12.29 13.14 5.87
N ILE A 96 -12.82 11.93 5.67
CA ILE A 96 -13.96 11.40 6.44
C ILE A 96 -13.61 11.36 7.93
N MET A 97 -12.46 10.80 8.28
CA MET A 97 -12.08 10.57 9.68
C MET A 97 -11.56 11.83 10.36
N GLY A 98 -11.09 12.82 9.60
CA GLY A 98 -10.75 14.15 10.10
C GLY A 98 -11.95 15.06 10.34
N ASN A 99 -13.14 14.70 9.84
CA ASN A 99 -14.36 15.51 9.91
C ASN A 99 -15.33 14.96 10.97
N ALA A 100 -15.70 15.78 11.95
CA ALA A 100 -16.55 15.35 13.07
C ALA A 100 -17.97 14.91 12.66
N ILE A 101 -18.52 15.51 11.58
CA ILE A 101 -19.86 15.17 11.10
C ILE A 101 -19.82 13.84 10.36
N TRP A 102 -18.89 13.69 9.40
CA TRP A 102 -18.81 12.52 8.55
C TRP A 102 -18.30 11.29 9.29
N SER A 103 -17.33 11.43 10.19
CA SER A 103 -16.84 10.33 11.01
C SER A 103 -17.96 9.75 11.89
N LYS A 104 -18.75 10.63 12.53
CA LYS A 104 -19.91 10.21 13.34
C LYS A 104 -20.99 9.54 12.48
N TYR A 105 -21.34 10.11 11.32
CA TYR A 105 -22.38 9.58 10.43
C TYR A 105 -22.02 8.20 9.87
N LEU A 106 -20.74 7.98 9.57
CA LEU A 106 -20.24 6.75 8.95
C LEU A 106 -19.64 5.77 9.97
N PHE A 107 -19.78 6.04 11.26
CA PHE A 107 -19.29 5.20 12.37
C PHE A 107 -17.78 4.97 12.36
N PHE A 108 -17.00 5.93 11.86
CA PHE A 108 -15.55 5.94 11.95
C PHE A 108 -15.07 6.65 13.23
N PRO A 109 -13.88 6.31 13.75
CA PRO A 109 -13.27 7.11 14.80
C PRO A 109 -12.95 8.51 14.27
N LEU A 110 -13.19 9.54 15.08
CA LEU A 110 -12.73 10.87 14.77
C LEU A 110 -11.23 10.96 15.06
N LEU A 111 -10.46 11.33 14.05
CA LEU A 111 -9.01 11.53 14.14
C LEU A 111 -8.68 13.01 13.86
N PRO A 112 -8.67 13.87 14.88
CA PRO A 112 -8.41 15.30 14.70
C PRO A 112 -7.04 15.53 14.02
N GLY A 113 -7.00 16.43 13.04
CA GLY A 113 -5.78 16.75 12.29
C GLY A 113 -5.44 15.79 11.15
N VAL A 114 -5.96 14.56 11.13
CA VAL A 114 -5.71 13.60 10.03
C VAL A 114 -6.29 14.06 8.70
N GLY A 115 -7.33 14.92 8.72
CA GLY A 115 -7.90 15.53 7.53
C GLY A 115 -6.87 16.30 6.68
N GLU A 116 -5.82 16.85 7.28
CA GLU A 116 -4.76 17.56 6.56
C GLU A 116 -3.93 16.64 5.64
N LEU A 117 -3.93 15.33 5.88
CA LEU A 117 -3.31 14.36 4.98
C LEU A 117 -3.90 14.38 3.58
N VAL A 118 -5.11 14.90 3.41
CA VAL A 118 -5.74 15.07 2.07
C VAL A 118 -4.85 15.90 1.17
N VAL A 119 -4.23 16.98 1.68
CA VAL A 119 -3.33 17.83 0.91
C VAL A 119 -2.11 17.04 0.42
N VAL A 120 -1.52 16.25 1.30
CA VAL A 120 -0.36 15.42 0.96
C VAL A 120 -0.75 14.30 -0.02
N CYS A 121 -1.91 13.67 0.18
CA CYS A 121 -2.43 12.66 -0.74
C CYS A 121 -2.72 13.24 -2.13
N ALA A 122 -3.31 14.43 -2.20
CA ALA A 122 -3.59 15.13 -3.47
C ALA A 122 -2.29 15.53 -4.18
N ALA A 123 -1.30 16.04 -3.45
CA ALA A 123 0.01 16.37 -3.98
C ALA A 123 0.71 15.13 -4.57
N PHE A 124 0.66 14.00 -3.84
CA PHE A 124 1.19 12.73 -4.35
C PHE A 124 0.44 12.27 -5.61
N ALA A 125 -0.90 12.31 -5.62
CA ALA A 125 -1.69 11.92 -6.78
C ALA A 125 -1.35 12.78 -8.01
N GLY A 126 -1.20 14.10 -7.82
CA GLY A 126 -0.75 15.01 -8.87
C GLY A 126 0.65 14.69 -9.38
N ALA A 127 1.60 14.44 -8.48
CA ALA A 127 2.96 14.03 -8.83
C ALA A 127 2.98 12.68 -9.57
N ALA A 128 2.13 11.72 -9.16
CA ALA A 128 2.00 10.43 -9.83
C ALA A 128 1.50 10.57 -11.27
N ILE A 129 0.53 11.46 -11.53
CA ILE A 129 0.05 11.76 -12.88
C ILE A 129 1.16 12.41 -13.72
N GLY A 130 1.90 13.38 -13.14
CA GLY A 130 3.04 14.01 -13.81
C GLY A 130 4.16 13.01 -14.13
N PHE A 131 4.47 12.11 -13.20
CA PHE A 131 5.44 11.03 -13.43
C PHE A 131 4.97 10.06 -14.52
N LEU A 132 3.69 9.67 -14.50
CA LEU A 132 3.11 8.75 -15.49
C LEU A 132 3.25 9.30 -16.92
N TRP A 133 3.20 10.62 -17.11
CA TRP A 133 3.39 11.23 -18.43
C TRP A 133 4.68 10.78 -19.11
N PHE A 134 5.74 10.57 -18.33
CA PHE A 134 7.04 10.11 -18.82
C PHE A 134 7.30 8.63 -18.60
N ASN A 135 6.55 7.98 -17.70
CA ASN A 135 6.72 6.56 -17.35
C ASN A 135 5.72 5.63 -18.07
N ALA A 136 4.75 6.19 -18.83
CA ALA A 136 3.87 5.37 -19.68
C ALA A 136 4.67 4.73 -20.82
N TYR A 137 4.26 3.52 -21.23
CA TYR A 137 4.93 2.75 -22.28
C TYR A 137 4.96 3.50 -23.64
N PRO A 138 6.11 3.60 -24.32
CA PRO A 138 7.46 3.24 -23.86
C PRO A 138 8.04 4.30 -22.90
N ALA A 139 8.44 3.85 -21.71
CA ALA A 139 8.87 4.77 -20.64
C ALA A 139 10.15 5.54 -21.00
N GLN A 140 10.15 6.83 -20.69
CA GLN A 140 11.32 7.73 -20.82
C GLN A 140 12.06 7.88 -19.49
N VAL A 141 11.36 7.64 -18.35
CA VAL A 141 11.89 7.72 -16.98
C VAL A 141 11.43 6.52 -16.20
N PHE A 142 12.33 5.93 -15.43
CA PHE A 142 12.07 4.78 -14.57
C PHE A 142 12.11 5.18 -13.10
N MET A 143 11.22 4.59 -12.30
CA MET A 143 11.10 4.86 -10.87
C MET A 143 12.27 4.28 -10.06
N GLY A 144 12.64 3.04 -10.36
CA GLY A 144 13.66 2.27 -9.66
C GLY A 144 13.31 1.96 -8.21
N ASP A 145 14.20 1.20 -7.55
CA ASP A 145 14.00 0.74 -6.18
C ASP A 145 13.79 1.87 -5.17
N ALA A 146 14.51 2.99 -5.34
CA ALA A 146 14.40 4.11 -4.41
C ALA A 146 13.01 4.75 -4.44
N GLY A 147 12.44 4.91 -5.64
CA GLY A 147 11.10 5.48 -5.82
C GLY A 147 10.02 4.51 -5.36
N SER A 148 10.04 3.27 -5.82
CA SER A 148 9.00 2.29 -5.53
C SER A 148 8.95 1.91 -4.04
N LEU A 149 10.10 1.78 -3.35
CA LEU A 149 10.16 1.56 -1.91
C LEU A 149 9.65 2.78 -1.12
N ALA A 150 9.99 4.00 -1.56
CA ALA A 150 9.50 5.23 -0.95
C ALA A 150 7.98 5.36 -1.08
N ILE A 151 7.42 5.06 -2.26
CA ILE A 151 5.97 5.03 -2.50
C ILE A 151 5.29 4.02 -1.60
N GLY A 152 5.81 2.80 -1.52
CA GLY A 152 5.24 1.77 -0.66
C GLY A 152 5.28 2.14 0.82
N GLY A 153 6.40 2.72 1.30
CA GLY A 153 6.51 3.25 2.66
C GLY A 153 5.53 4.39 2.94
N PHE A 154 5.35 5.29 1.98
CA PHE A 154 4.37 6.38 2.07
C PHE A 154 2.92 5.85 2.16
N LEU A 155 2.53 4.93 1.26
CA LEU A 155 1.19 4.32 1.28
C LEU A 155 0.93 3.60 2.60
N ALA A 156 1.92 2.87 3.12
CA ALA A 156 1.82 2.21 4.41
C ALA A 156 1.66 3.22 5.55
N ALA A 157 2.46 4.29 5.58
CA ALA A 157 2.38 5.32 6.61
C ALA A 157 1.03 6.03 6.61
N VAL A 158 0.52 6.43 5.44
CA VAL A 158 -0.81 7.05 5.33
C VAL A 158 -1.89 6.07 5.79
N SER A 159 -1.82 4.78 5.39
CA SER A 159 -2.79 3.76 5.82
C SER A 159 -2.85 3.62 7.34
N VAL A 160 -1.69 3.63 8.01
CA VAL A 160 -1.59 3.56 9.47
C VAL A 160 -2.16 4.82 10.13
N LEU A 161 -1.87 6.01 9.59
CA LEU A 161 -2.36 7.28 10.13
C LEU A 161 -3.89 7.41 9.98
N VAL A 162 -4.48 6.88 8.91
CA VAL A 162 -5.93 6.83 8.70
C VAL A 162 -6.56 5.53 9.23
N LYS A 163 -5.82 4.71 9.98
CA LYS A 163 -6.33 3.46 10.58
C LYS A 163 -7.00 2.51 9.58
N GLN A 164 -6.46 2.42 8.37
CA GLN A 164 -6.96 1.59 7.27
C GLN A 164 -5.95 0.51 6.85
N GLU A 165 -5.10 0.05 7.77
CA GLU A 165 -4.08 -0.96 7.50
C GLU A 165 -4.70 -2.28 7.00
N ALA A 166 -5.76 -2.74 7.65
CA ALA A 166 -6.43 -3.95 7.24
C ALA A 166 -7.24 -3.77 5.94
N LEU A 167 -7.79 -2.57 5.70
CA LEU A 167 -8.44 -2.26 4.44
C LEU A 167 -7.45 -2.25 3.27
N PHE A 168 -6.18 -1.91 3.52
CA PHE A 168 -5.14 -1.94 2.51
C PHE A 168 -4.95 -3.33 1.89
N LEU A 169 -5.35 -4.41 2.57
CA LEU A 169 -5.36 -5.75 1.99
C LEU A 169 -6.29 -5.84 0.76
N ILE A 170 -7.37 -5.05 0.73
CA ILE A 170 -8.26 -4.93 -0.42
C ILE A 170 -7.73 -3.86 -1.37
N LEU A 171 -7.50 -2.65 -0.86
CA LEU A 171 -7.07 -1.48 -1.63
C LEU A 171 -5.76 -1.74 -2.39
N GLY A 172 -4.78 -2.29 -1.71
CA GLY A 172 -3.47 -2.68 -2.24
C GLY A 172 -3.43 -4.10 -2.80
N GLY A 173 -4.58 -4.72 -3.07
CA GLY A 173 -4.67 -6.14 -3.45
C GLY A 173 -3.83 -6.52 -4.65
N LEU A 174 -3.66 -5.61 -5.63
CA LEU A 174 -2.75 -5.84 -6.74
C LEU A 174 -1.30 -6.01 -6.24
N PHE A 175 -0.80 -5.09 -5.42
CA PHE A 175 0.55 -5.16 -4.88
C PHE A 175 0.78 -6.45 -4.09
N ILE A 176 -0.25 -6.85 -3.30
CA ILE A 176 -0.19 -8.07 -2.49
C ILE A 176 -0.13 -9.31 -3.38
N VAL A 177 -0.93 -9.39 -4.43
CA VAL A 177 -0.93 -10.55 -5.36
C VAL A 177 0.38 -10.64 -6.12
N GLU A 178 0.93 -9.51 -6.59
CA GLU A 178 2.24 -9.47 -7.24
C GLU A 178 3.34 -9.98 -6.31
N ALA A 179 3.40 -9.45 -5.07
CA ALA A 179 4.37 -9.89 -4.08
C ALA A 179 4.16 -11.35 -3.66
N ALA A 180 2.91 -11.78 -3.43
CA ALA A 180 2.59 -13.14 -3.04
C ALA A 180 3.00 -14.16 -4.11
N THR A 181 2.68 -13.89 -5.38
CA THR A 181 3.06 -14.78 -6.48
C THR A 181 4.58 -14.92 -6.62
N SER A 182 5.33 -13.82 -6.43
CA SER A 182 6.79 -13.84 -6.41
C SER A 182 7.33 -14.66 -5.23
N GLN A 183 6.89 -14.38 -4.00
CA GLN A 183 7.37 -15.06 -2.80
C GLN A 183 6.99 -16.55 -2.77
N VAL A 184 5.77 -16.89 -3.21
CA VAL A 184 5.32 -18.29 -3.33
C VAL A 184 6.19 -19.04 -4.34
N GLN A 185 6.47 -18.43 -5.49
CA GLN A 185 7.36 -19.03 -6.49
C GLN A 185 8.75 -19.31 -5.92
N ASP A 186 9.37 -18.31 -5.28
CA ASP A 186 10.76 -18.40 -4.86
C ASP A 186 10.93 -19.29 -3.61
N LYS A 187 10.09 -19.09 -2.60
CA LYS A 187 10.26 -19.78 -1.30
C LYS A 187 9.61 -21.16 -1.31
N ILE A 188 8.37 -21.27 -1.79
CA ILE A 188 7.64 -22.53 -1.78
C ILE A 188 7.98 -23.35 -3.01
N GLY A 189 7.87 -22.76 -4.21
CA GLY A 189 8.09 -23.45 -5.46
C GLY A 189 9.56 -23.92 -5.59
N ILE A 190 10.49 -22.97 -5.67
CA ILE A 190 11.88 -23.27 -5.99
C ILE A 190 12.64 -23.83 -4.78
N LYS A 191 12.57 -23.16 -3.62
CA LYS A 191 13.40 -23.56 -2.46
C LYS A 191 12.86 -24.78 -1.73
N TRP A 192 11.55 -24.92 -1.57
CA TRP A 192 10.97 -26.02 -0.78
C TRP A 192 10.55 -27.21 -1.62
N LEU A 193 9.85 -26.99 -2.75
CA LEU A 193 9.34 -28.07 -3.62
C LEU A 193 10.30 -28.44 -4.76
N GLY A 194 11.39 -27.68 -4.98
CA GLY A 194 12.35 -27.90 -6.05
C GLY A 194 11.77 -27.73 -7.46
N ARG A 195 10.58 -27.17 -7.61
CA ARG A 195 9.90 -26.98 -8.91
C ARG A 195 9.22 -25.62 -9.00
N ARG A 196 9.02 -25.12 -10.21
CA ARG A 196 8.22 -23.93 -10.45
C ARG A 196 6.74 -24.24 -10.28
N LEU A 197 6.02 -23.37 -9.53
CA LEU A 197 4.56 -23.41 -9.41
C LEU A 197 3.89 -22.57 -10.49
N PHE A 198 4.51 -21.45 -10.85
CA PHE A 198 4.12 -20.61 -11.99
C PHE A 198 5.21 -20.67 -13.06
N TYR A 199 4.86 -20.52 -14.32
CA TYR A 199 5.85 -20.45 -15.40
C TYR A 199 6.77 -19.24 -15.19
N ARG A 200 6.19 -18.11 -14.82
CA ARG A 200 6.91 -16.89 -14.41
C ARG A 200 6.20 -16.23 -13.22
N ALA A 201 6.96 -15.54 -12.40
CA ALA A 201 6.49 -14.71 -11.29
C ALA A 201 7.33 -13.41 -11.30
N PRO A 202 6.78 -12.30 -10.86
CA PRO A 202 5.40 -12.01 -10.40
C PRO A 202 4.29 -12.18 -11.45
N LEU A 203 3.02 -11.90 -11.07
CA LEU A 203 1.83 -12.13 -11.90
C LEU A 203 1.91 -11.42 -13.27
N HIS A 204 2.38 -10.18 -13.34
CA HIS A 204 2.51 -9.45 -14.61
C HIS A 204 3.40 -10.18 -15.61
N HIS A 205 4.50 -10.79 -15.18
CA HIS A 205 5.34 -11.61 -16.07
C HIS A 205 4.67 -12.91 -16.50
N GLN A 206 3.81 -13.48 -15.65
CA GLN A 206 3.00 -14.64 -16.04
C GLN A 206 2.02 -14.26 -17.15
N LEU A 207 1.37 -13.09 -17.04
CA LEU A 207 0.45 -12.60 -18.07
C LEU A 207 1.15 -12.30 -19.40
N GLN A 208 2.36 -11.71 -19.37
CA GLN A 208 3.18 -11.55 -20.59
C GLN A 208 3.54 -12.91 -21.21
N HIS A 209 3.88 -13.90 -20.37
CA HIS A 209 4.21 -15.25 -20.85
C HIS A 209 3.04 -15.94 -21.56
N THR A 210 1.79 -15.60 -21.21
CA THR A 210 0.59 -16.09 -21.95
C THR A 210 0.36 -15.40 -23.30
N GLY A 211 1.28 -14.53 -23.74
CA GLY A 211 1.22 -13.84 -25.04
C GLY A 211 0.49 -12.50 -25.03
N LEU A 212 0.17 -11.95 -23.84
CA LEU A 212 -0.41 -10.62 -23.75
C LEU A 212 0.67 -9.54 -23.97
N ALA A 213 0.37 -8.55 -24.80
CA ALA A 213 1.22 -7.37 -24.95
C ALA A 213 1.32 -6.61 -23.62
N GLU A 214 2.47 -6.02 -23.35
CA GLU A 214 2.77 -5.29 -22.10
C GLU A 214 1.71 -4.23 -21.77
N THR A 215 1.41 -3.36 -22.72
CA THR A 215 0.37 -2.33 -22.55
C THR A 215 -0.98 -2.90 -22.14
N LYS A 216 -1.35 -4.06 -22.70
CA LYS A 216 -2.60 -4.74 -22.37
C LYS A 216 -2.59 -5.32 -20.95
N VAL A 217 -1.45 -5.84 -20.50
CA VAL A 217 -1.26 -6.32 -19.14
C VAL A 217 -1.42 -5.15 -18.15
N VAL A 218 -0.69 -4.08 -18.38
CA VAL A 218 -0.69 -2.88 -17.54
C VAL A 218 -2.10 -2.29 -17.41
N ILE A 219 -2.80 -2.05 -18.52
CA ILE A 219 -4.16 -1.49 -18.50
C ILE A 219 -5.13 -2.41 -17.75
N ARG A 220 -5.05 -3.72 -17.92
CA ARG A 220 -5.91 -4.67 -17.20
C ARG A 220 -5.66 -4.64 -15.70
N LEU A 221 -4.40 -4.54 -15.28
CA LEU A 221 -4.04 -4.46 -13.87
C LEU A 221 -4.42 -3.09 -13.26
N TRP A 222 -4.40 -2.00 -14.03
CA TRP A 222 -4.98 -0.72 -13.62
C TRP A 222 -6.50 -0.83 -13.38
N ILE A 223 -7.23 -1.50 -14.28
CA ILE A 223 -8.67 -1.72 -14.11
C ILE A 223 -8.94 -2.51 -12.82
N VAL A 224 -8.17 -3.57 -12.56
CA VAL A 224 -8.28 -4.35 -11.31
C VAL A 224 -8.04 -3.45 -10.10
N SER A 225 -6.98 -2.64 -10.12
CA SER A 225 -6.67 -1.72 -9.01
C SER A 225 -7.76 -0.68 -8.80
N LEU A 226 -8.35 -0.16 -9.87
CA LEU A 226 -9.48 0.77 -9.78
C LEU A 226 -10.70 0.11 -9.15
N ILE A 227 -11.03 -1.12 -9.54
CA ILE A 227 -12.13 -1.89 -8.93
C ILE A 227 -11.87 -2.11 -7.44
N LEU A 228 -10.65 -2.46 -7.04
CA LEU A 228 -10.27 -2.63 -5.64
C LEU A 228 -10.36 -1.32 -4.85
N ALA A 229 -9.98 -0.19 -5.45
CA ALA A 229 -10.13 1.13 -4.85
C ALA A 229 -11.60 1.50 -4.63
N LEU A 230 -12.45 1.28 -5.65
CA LEU A 230 -13.90 1.50 -5.54
C LEU A 230 -14.54 0.56 -4.52
N ALA A 231 -14.16 -0.71 -4.50
CA ALA A 231 -14.60 -1.66 -3.48
C ALA A 231 -14.21 -1.21 -2.06
N SER A 232 -12.99 -0.67 -1.91
CA SER A 232 -12.52 -0.12 -0.63
C SER A 232 -13.35 1.08 -0.18
N ILE A 233 -13.69 2.00 -1.10
CA ILE A 233 -14.59 3.12 -0.80
C ILE A 233 -16.00 2.61 -0.43
N ALA A 234 -16.51 1.58 -1.12
CA ALA A 234 -17.82 1.02 -0.82
C ALA A 234 -17.91 0.45 0.61
N THR A 235 -16.80 0.01 1.20
CA THR A 235 -16.78 -0.46 2.60
C THR A 235 -17.18 0.62 3.62
N VAL A 236 -17.05 1.90 3.26
CA VAL A 236 -17.45 3.04 4.10
C VAL A 236 -18.90 2.92 4.58
N LYS A 237 -19.78 2.40 3.74
CA LYS A 237 -21.22 2.28 4.06
C LYS A 237 -21.61 0.90 4.63
N LEU A 238 -20.71 -0.06 4.59
CA LEU A 238 -20.94 -1.43 5.04
C LEU A 238 -20.48 -1.68 6.48
N ARG A 239 -20.03 -0.64 7.18
CA ARG A 239 -19.50 -0.70 8.54
C ARG A 239 -20.57 -0.51 9.64
#